data_a3d87b50ffca1a4b3fef56d50cb80eb6
#
_entry.id   a3d87b50ffca1a4b3fef56d50cb80eb6
#
_cell.length_a   1.000
_cell.length_b   1.000
_cell.length_c   1.000
_cell.angle_alpha   90.00
_cell.angle_beta   90.00
_cell.angle_gamma   90.00
#
_symmetry.space_group_name_H-M   'P 1'
#
loop_
_entity.id
_entity.type
_entity.pdbx_description
1 polymer ?
#
loop_
_entity_poly.entity_id
_entity_poly.type
_entity_poly.pdbx_seq_one_letter_code
_entity_poly.pdbx_strand_id
1 'polypeptide(L)'
;MPCPKGDGLTMKPNVSEMNTRRRKSLVANPAACTGCRTCESVCSLIKTGQLQTEVARLHIDRHPFQGEFVQNVCRQCSIPYCLMACPVEAIHLSEKEGTVLIDQEKCNGCGVCRKACPYGMIVFEEEQKKAFKCDLCGGNPQCVKMCPMRALGIVAF
;
A
#
# COMPACT_ATOMS: atom_id res chain seq x y z
N MET A 1 -10.51 17.84 -11.72
CA MET A 1 -11.62 18.35 -10.88
C MET A 1 -11.08 18.62 -9.49
N PRO A 2 -11.38 19.76 -8.87
CA PRO A 2 -10.98 20.02 -7.50
C PRO A 2 -11.72 19.04 -6.57
N CYS A 3 -11.01 18.53 -5.58
CA CYS A 3 -11.58 17.68 -4.54
C CYS A 3 -12.68 18.48 -3.80
N PRO A 4 -13.89 17.95 -3.61
CA PRO A 4 -14.92 18.64 -2.83
C PRO A 4 -14.37 18.88 -1.42
N LYS A 5 -14.44 20.12 -0.94
CA LYS A 5 -14.23 20.44 0.47
C LYS A 5 -15.39 19.79 1.22
N GLY A 6 -15.11 18.73 1.94
CA GLY A 6 -16.12 18.01 2.72
C GLY A 6 -16.57 18.88 3.89
N ASP A 7 -17.67 19.54 3.73
CA ASP A 7 -18.47 20.10 4.84
C ASP A 7 -19.31 18.95 5.40
N GLY A 8 -18.72 18.18 6.25
CA GLY A 8 -19.39 17.10 6.95
C GLY A 8 -18.48 16.53 8.00
N LEU A 9 -18.79 16.78 9.26
CA LEU A 9 -18.17 16.18 10.44
C LEU A 9 -18.52 14.68 10.47
N THR A 10 -18.02 13.90 9.53
CA THR A 10 -18.05 12.45 9.63
C THR A 10 -16.99 12.05 10.63
N MET A 11 -17.40 11.42 11.71
CA MET A 11 -16.49 10.91 12.75
C MET A 11 -15.51 9.93 12.11
N LYS A 12 -14.30 10.41 11.84
CA LYS A 12 -13.19 9.53 11.47
C LYS A 12 -12.95 8.58 12.64
N PRO A 13 -12.67 7.30 12.39
CA PRO A 13 -12.49 6.33 13.47
C PRO A 13 -11.42 6.83 14.45
N ASN A 14 -11.71 6.71 15.72
CA ASN A 14 -10.83 7.16 16.82
C ASN A 14 -9.51 6.36 16.74
N VAL A 15 -8.39 7.04 16.83
CA VAL A 15 -7.05 6.44 16.81
C VAL A 15 -6.89 5.32 17.86
N SER A 16 -7.56 5.43 19.00
CA SER A 16 -7.55 4.40 20.05
C SER A 16 -8.26 3.11 19.62
N GLU A 17 -9.34 3.18 18.86
CA GLU A 17 -10.04 2.01 18.34
C GLU A 17 -9.26 1.32 17.21
N MET A 18 -8.44 2.09 16.49
CA MET A 18 -7.59 1.59 15.42
C MET A 18 -6.42 0.76 15.94
N ASN A 19 -6.01 0.96 17.18
CA ASN A 19 -4.83 0.31 17.78
C ASN A 19 -5.14 -1.04 18.46
N THR A 20 -6.40 -1.42 18.60
CA THR A 20 -6.82 -2.68 19.27
C THR A 20 -6.84 -3.91 18.36
N ARG A 21 -6.71 -3.75 17.06
CA ARG A 21 -6.79 -4.87 16.10
C ARG A 21 -5.40 -5.37 15.74
N ARG A 22 -5.20 -6.68 15.76
CA ARG A 22 -3.99 -7.30 15.20
C ARG A 22 -3.84 -6.89 13.74
N ARG A 23 -2.77 -6.22 13.44
CA ARG A 23 -2.42 -5.79 12.08
C ARG A 23 -1.28 -6.61 11.54
N LYS A 24 -1.27 -6.73 10.23
CA LYS A 24 -0.16 -7.35 9.51
C LYS A 24 0.50 -6.29 8.62
N SER A 25 1.80 -6.35 8.50
CA SER A 25 2.58 -5.52 7.57
C SER A 25 3.60 -6.34 6.83
N LEU A 26 3.96 -5.90 5.64
CA LEU A 26 5.16 -6.39 4.97
C LEU A 26 6.39 -5.85 5.67
N VAL A 27 7.38 -6.71 5.81
CA VAL A 27 8.74 -6.33 6.22
C VAL A 27 9.70 -6.68 5.11
N ALA A 28 10.75 -5.90 5.01
CA ALA A 28 11.78 -6.03 4.00
C ALA A 28 13.15 -6.18 4.64
N ASN A 29 13.97 -7.06 4.08
CA ASN A 29 15.38 -7.23 4.42
C ASN A 29 16.24 -6.82 3.23
N PRO A 30 16.74 -5.59 3.19
CA PRO A 30 17.57 -5.10 2.08
C PRO A 30 18.85 -5.92 1.88
N ALA A 31 19.44 -6.44 2.96
CA ALA A 31 20.67 -7.23 2.89
C ALA A 31 20.51 -8.57 2.13
N ALA A 32 19.28 -9.10 2.10
CA ALA A 32 18.98 -10.33 1.37
C ALA A 32 18.49 -10.07 -0.06
N CYS A 33 18.18 -8.82 -0.42
CA CYS A 33 17.62 -8.48 -1.71
C CYS A 33 18.67 -8.42 -2.81
N THR A 34 18.39 -9.03 -3.94
CA THR A 34 19.26 -8.98 -5.15
C THR A 34 18.74 -8.03 -6.21
N GLY A 35 17.64 -7.30 -5.95
CA GLY A 35 17.04 -6.38 -6.91
C GLY A 35 16.42 -7.04 -8.13
N CYS A 36 16.06 -8.33 -8.05
CA CYS A 36 15.53 -9.11 -9.18
C CYS A 36 14.13 -8.64 -9.65
N ARG A 37 13.42 -7.81 -8.87
CA ARG A 37 12.08 -7.25 -9.16
C ARG A 37 10.96 -8.28 -9.36
N THR A 38 11.16 -9.54 -9.04
CA THR A 38 10.12 -10.57 -9.09
C THR A 38 8.88 -10.16 -8.30
N CYS A 39 9.06 -9.54 -7.14
CA CYS A 39 7.97 -9.05 -6.29
C CYS A 39 7.11 -7.98 -6.97
N GLU A 40 7.70 -7.05 -7.71
CA GLU A 40 6.97 -6.03 -8.49
C GLU A 40 6.19 -6.68 -9.63
N SER A 41 6.84 -7.58 -10.39
CA SER A 41 6.23 -8.30 -11.51
C SER A 41 5.03 -9.13 -11.05
N VAL A 42 5.18 -9.89 -9.98
CA VAL A 42 4.09 -10.69 -9.39
C VAL A 42 2.98 -9.79 -8.87
N CYS A 43 3.32 -8.67 -8.21
CA CYS A 43 2.32 -7.74 -7.69
C CYS A 43 1.47 -7.15 -8.82
N SER A 44 2.11 -6.63 -9.88
CA SER A 44 1.39 -6.06 -11.02
C SER A 44 0.52 -7.11 -11.72
N LEU A 45 1.06 -8.29 -12.00
CA LEU A 45 0.34 -9.37 -12.66
C LEU A 45 -0.94 -9.76 -11.91
N ILE A 46 -0.87 -9.94 -10.59
CA ILE A 46 -2.02 -10.32 -9.77
C ILE A 46 -3.04 -9.20 -9.65
N LYS A 47 -2.59 -7.94 -9.65
CA LYS A 47 -3.48 -6.79 -9.44
C LYS A 47 -4.10 -6.24 -10.71
N THR A 48 -3.43 -6.37 -11.84
CA THR A 48 -3.88 -5.80 -13.13
C THR A 48 -3.99 -6.82 -14.27
N GLY A 49 -3.51 -8.05 -14.08
CA GLY A 49 -3.41 -9.05 -15.14
C GLY A 49 -2.27 -8.80 -16.13
N GLN A 50 -1.46 -7.79 -15.90
CA GLN A 50 -0.36 -7.38 -16.80
C GLN A 50 0.96 -7.23 -16.05
N LEU A 51 2.06 -7.48 -16.74
CA LEU A 51 3.40 -7.27 -16.20
C LEU A 51 3.84 -5.81 -16.43
N GLN A 52 3.40 -4.93 -15.56
CA GLN A 52 3.72 -3.51 -15.56
C GLN A 52 4.24 -3.11 -14.18
N THR A 53 5.55 -3.04 -14.02
CA THR A 53 6.15 -2.77 -12.70
C THR A 53 5.77 -1.40 -12.13
N GLU A 54 5.40 -0.44 -12.99
CA GLU A 54 5.00 0.92 -12.63
C GLU A 54 3.69 0.95 -11.82
N VAL A 55 2.80 -0.03 -12.03
CA VAL A 55 1.52 -0.16 -11.30
C VAL A 55 1.61 -1.16 -10.14
N ALA A 56 2.78 -1.73 -9.90
CA ALA A 56 3.01 -2.55 -8.72
C ALA A 56 2.79 -1.73 -7.43
N ARG A 57 2.28 -2.38 -6.39
CA ARG A 57 1.96 -1.73 -5.10
C ARG A 57 3.12 -1.80 -4.10
N LEU A 58 4.28 -2.14 -4.59
CA LEU A 58 5.59 -2.07 -3.93
C LEU A 58 6.65 -1.77 -5.00
N HIS A 59 7.76 -1.18 -4.59
CA HIS A 59 8.83 -0.78 -5.51
C HIS A 59 10.20 -1.11 -4.95
N ILE A 60 11.13 -1.45 -5.84
CA ILE A 60 12.53 -1.69 -5.52
C ILE A 60 13.38 -0.53 -6.05
N ASP A 61 13.86 0.30 -5.14
CA ASP A 61 14.87 1.29 -5.48
C ASP A 61 16.23 0.60 -5.60
N ARG A 62 16.90 0.85 -6.70
CA ARG A 62 18.20 0.25 -7.00
C ARG A 62 19.27 1.31 -6.96
N HIS A 63 20.26 1.08 -6.13
CA HIS A 63 21.48 1.87 -6.06
C HIS A 63 22.66 1.02 -6.56
N PRO A 64 22.79 0.82 -7.89
CA PRO A 64 23.71 -0.17 -8.46
C PRO A 64 25.17 0.12 -8.15
N PHE A 65 25.55 1.38 -7.98
CA PHE A 65 26.92 1.76 -7.61
C PHE A 65 27.25 1.46 -6.16
N GLN A 66 26.26 1.38 -5.28
CA GLN A 66 26.42 0.98 -3.88
C GLN A 66 26.13 -0.51 -3.65
N GLY A 67 25.57 -1.19 -4.66
CA GLY A 67 25.11 -2.57 -4.53
C GLY A 67 23.92 -2.73 -3.60
N GLU A 68 23.15 -1.66 -3.37
CA GLU A 68 22.01 -1.63 -2.47
C GLU A 68 20.69 -1.71 -3.21
N PHE A 69 19.74 -2.44 -2.63
CA PHE A 69 18.38 -2.60 -3.13
C PHE A 69 17.40 -2.37 -2.00
N VAL A 70 16.66 -1.26 -2.07
CA VAL A 70 15.70 -0.88 -1.03
C VAL A 70 14.28 -1.24 -1.46
N GLN A 71 13.63 -2.09 -0.68
CA GLN A 71 12.25 -2.47 -0.92
C GLN A 71 11.31 -1.47 -0.26
N ASN A 72 10.64 -0.67 -1.07
CA ASN A 72 9.59 0.23 -0.62
C ASN A 72 8.26 -0.52 -0.56
N VAL A 73 7.78 -0.77 0.65
CA VAL A 73 6.55 -1.51 0.91
C VAL A 73 5.59 -0.71 1.79
N CYS A 74 4.29 -0.90 1.59
CA CYS A 74 3.29 -0.28 2.43
C CYS A 74 3.36 -0.85 3.86
N ARG A 75 3.56 0.02 4.83
CA ARG A 75 3.75 -0.34 6.23
C ARG A 75 2.47 -0.64 7.00
N GLN A 76 1.29 -0.50 6.37
CA GLN A 76 -0.01 -0.67 7.05
C GLN A 76 -0.06 0.08 8.38
N CYS A 77 0.33 1.35 8.37
CA CYS A 77 0.61 2.18 9.54
C CYS A 77 -0.44 2.08 10.66
N SER A 78 0.00 2.09 11.91
CA SER A 78 -0.90 2.15 13.09
C SER A 78 -1.73 3.43 13.06
N ILE A 79 -1.14 4.53 12.61
CA ILE A 79 -1.84 5.78 12.31
C ILE A 79 -1.83 5.95 10.78
N PRO A 80 -2.86 5.50 10.06
CA PRO A 80 -2.89 5.54 8.60
C PRO A 80 -3.26 6.93 8.08
N TYR A 81 -2.25 7.76 7.83
CA TYR A 81 -2.43 9.13 7.30
C TYR A 81 -3.26 9.16 6.02
N CYS A 82 -3.12 8.16 5.16
CA CYS A 82 -3.92 8.04 3.94
C CYS A 82 -5.42 7.91 4.22
N LEU A 83 -5.80 7.17 5.27
CA LEU A 83 -7.20 7.03 5.71
C LEU A 83 -7.72 8.35 6.28
N MET A 84 -6.93 8.98 7.16
CA MET A 84 -7.30 10.23 7.81
C MET A 84 -7.46 11.38 6.82
N ALA A 85 -6.69 11.35 5.74
CA ALA A 85 -6.70 12.40 4.71
C ALA A 85 -7.76 12.20 3.61
N CYS A 86 -8.43 11.05 3.55
CA CYS A 86 -9.39 10.76 2.50
C CYS A 86 -10.68 11.57 2.68
N PRO A 87 -11.01 12.50 1.76
CA PRO A 87 -12.20 13.35 1.93
C PRO A 87 -13.50 12.64 1.60
N VAL A 88 -13.44 11.53 0.86
CA VAL A 88 -14.61 10.74 0.44
C VAL A 88 -14.74 9.43 1.22
N GLU A 89 -13.92 9.25 2.26
CA GLU A 89 -13.94 8.06 3.13
C GLU A 89 -13.80 6.73 2.37
N ALA A 90 -13.13 6.76 1.22
CA ALA A 90 -12.87 5.56 0.44
C ALA A 90 -11.81 4.65 1.10
N ILE A 91 -11.08 5.13 2.09
CA ILE A 91 -10.04 4.35 2.76
C ILE A 91 -10.56 3.91 4.14
N HIS A 92 -10.51 2.61 4.39
CA HIS A 92 -11.04 2.02 5.61
C HIS A 92 -10.14 0.89 6.13
N LEU A 93 -10.40 0.43 7.34
CA LEU A 93 -9.77 -0.75 7.91
C LEU A 93 -10.62 -1.99 7.63
N SER A 94 -9.99 -3.05 7.13
CA SER A 94 -10.63 -4.36 7.03
C SER A 94 -11.01 -4.88 8.41
N GLU A 95 -12.25 -5.34 8.57
CA GLU A 95 -12.73 -5.89 9.84
C GLU A 95 -12.00 -7.18 10.23
N LYS A 96 -11.64 -8.00 9.25
CA LYS A 96 -11.01 -9.32 9.47
C LYS A 96 -9.53 -9.24 9.82
N GLU A 97 -8.78 -8.35 9.17
CA GLU A 97 -7.32 -8.37 9.21
C GLU A 97 -6.69 -7.05 9.69
N GLY A 98 -7.49 -6.04 9.95
CA GLY A 98 -7.01 -4.70 10.29
C GLY A 98 -6.17 -4.04 9.18
N THR A 99 -6.22 -4.58 7.95
CA THR A 99 -5.51 -4.04 6.80
C THR A 99 -6.19 -2.77 6.32
N VAL A 100 -5.41 -1.73 6.04
CA VAL A 100 -5.93 -0.50 5.43
C VAL A 100 -6.18 -0.72 3.95
N LEU A 101 -7.42 -0.59 3.51
CA LEU A 101 -7.88 -0.83 2.14
C LEU A 101 -8.42 0.45 1.52
N ILE A 102 -8.45 0.50 0.18
CA ILE A 102 -9.11 1.54 -0.60
C ILE A 102 -10.31 0.92 -1.31
N ASP A 103 -11.50 1.42 -1.01
CA ASP A 103 -12.72 1.10 -1.72
C ASP A 103 -12.71 1.81 -3.07
N GLN A 104 -12.67 1.02 -4.14
CA GLN A 104 -12.57 1.55 -5.50
C GLN A 104 -13.88 2.17 -6.01
N GLU A 105 -15.03 1.80 -5.44
CA GLU A 105 -16.31 2.40 -5.81
C GLU A 105 -16.43 3.82 -5.24
N LYS A 106 -15.97 4.03 -4.01
CA LYS A 106 -15.97 5.34 -3.35
C LYS A 106 -14.84 6.25 -3.78
N CYS A 107 -13.72 5.70 -4.24
CA CYS A 107 -12.55 6.48 -4.62
C CYS A 107 -12.86 7.33 -5.87
N ASN A 108 -12.72 8.65 -5.75
CA ASN A 108 -12.88 9.59 -6.86
C ASN A 108 -11.55 10.05 -7.49
N GLY A 109 -10.42 9.47 -7.07
CA GLY A 109 -9.12 9.76 -7.64
C GLY A 109 -8.54 11.15 -7.31
N CYS A 110 -8.95 11.79 -6.22
CA CYS A 110 -8.48 13.13 -5.87
C CYS A 110 -6.98 13.23 -5.51
N GLY A 111 -6.31 12.12 -5.25
CA GLY A 111 -4.87 12.05 -4.98
C GLY A 111 -4.41 12.57 -3.61
N VAL A 112 -5.33 13.00 -2.72
CA VAL A 112 -4.97 13.53 -1.39
C VAL A 112 -4.23 12.48 -0.55
N CYS A 113 -4.66 11.23 -0.61
CA CYS A 113 -4.01 10.12 0.11
C CYS A 113 -2.57 9.88 -0.34
N ARG A 114 -2.24 10.11 -1.62
CA ARG A 114 -0.88 10.01 -2.15
C ARG A 114 0.04 11.06 -1.51
N LYS A 115 -0.45 12.30 -1.40
CA LYS A 115 0.29 13.40 -0.76
C LYS A 115 0.44 13.20 0.75
N ALA A 116 -0.56 12.58 1.38
CA ALA A 116 -0.56 12.33 2.82
C ALA A 116 0.31 11.14 3.24
N CYS A 117 0.70 10.26 2.31
CA CYS A 117 1.52 9.10 2.64
C CYS A 117 2.99 9.50 2.79
N PRO A 118 3.58 9.43 4.00
CA PRO A 118 4.99 9.83 4.19
C PRO A 118 5.98 8.87 3.53
N TYR A 119 5.52 7.70 3.11
CA TYR A 119 6.35 6.66 2.48
C TYR A 119 6.13 6.56 0.96
N GLY A 120 5.28 7.39 0.38
CA GLY A 120 5.00 7.37 -1.07
C GLY A 120 4.34 6.08 -1.58
N MET A 121 3.67 5.30 -0.71
CA MET A 121 3.18 3.95 -1.04
C MET A 121 1.79 3.92 -1.67
N ILE A 122 1.27 5.04 -2.12
CA ILE A 122 0.01 5.11 -2.87
C ILE A 122 0.33 5.23 -4.35
N VAL A 123 -0.01 4.22 -5.09
CA VAL A 123 0.07 4.21 -6.56
C VAL A 123 -1.18 4.88 -7.11
N PHE A 124 -1.02 5.73 -8.10
CA PHE A 124 -2.12 6.38 -8.79
C PHE A 124 -2.15 5.92 -10.23
N GLU A 125 -3.25 5.35 -10.66
CA GLU A 125 -3.43 4.91 -12.03
C GLU A 125 -4.17 5.99 -12.80
N GLU A 126 -3.47 6.62 -13.73
CA GLU A 126 -3.96 7.81 -14.46
C GLU A 126 -5.16 7.47 -15.36
N GLU A 127 -5.16 6.28 -15.97
CA GLU A 127 -6.24 5.84 -16.87
C GLU A 127 -7.56 5.68 -16.12
N GLN A 128 -7.53 5.02 -14.97
CA GLN A 128 -8.73 4.81 -14.13
C GLN A 128 -9.02 6.00 -13.21
N LYS A 129 -8.07 6.94 -13.07
CA LYS A 129 -8.13 8.04 -12.09
C LYS A 129 -8.45 7.52 -10.68
N LYS A 130 -7.76 6.47 -10.27
CA LYS A 130 -7.95 5.79 -8.99
C LYS A 130 -6.65 5.65 -8.23
N ALA A 131 -6.75 5.66 -6.93
CA ALA A 131 -5.63 5.40 -6.04
C ALA A 131 -5.61 3.92 -5.62
N PHE A 132 -4.44 3.33 -5.59
CA PHE A 132 -4.20 1.95 -5.17
C PHE A 132 -3.09 1.88 -4.13
N LYS A 133 -3.13 0.89 -3.28
CA LYS A 133 -2.07 0.59 -2.31
C LYS A 133 -2.02 -0.92 -2.04
N CYS A 134 -0.97 -1.36 -1.37
CA CYS A 134 -0.86 -2.75 -0.94
C CYS A 134 -2.01 -3.12 0.00
N ASP A 135 -2.71 -4.20 -0.31
CA ASP A 135 -3.82 -4.80 0.43
C ASP A 135 -3.43 -6.16 1.05
N LEU A 136 -2.13 -6.46 1.10
CA LEU A 136 -1.58 -7.75 1.54
C LEU A 136 -2.17 -8.96 0.79
N CYS A 137 -2.76 -8.77 -0.38
CA CYS A 137 -3.46 -9.80 -1.15
C CYS A 137 -4.47 -10.58 -0.30
N GLY A 138 -5.26 -9.88 0.55
CA GLY A 138 -6.20 -10.53 1.46
C GLY A 138 -5.53 -11.39 2.54
N GLY A 139 -4.38 -10.97 3.04
CA GLY A 139 -3.61 -11.68 4.08
C GLY A 139 -2.64 -12.75 3.54
N ASN A 140 -2.56 -12.91 2.23
CA ASN A 140 -1.73 -13.92 1.56
C ASN A 140 -0.82 -13.31 0.49
N PRO A 141 0.17 -12.48 0.85
CA PRO A 141 0.96 -11.70 -0.09
C PRO A 141 1.81 -12.57 -1.00
N GLN A 142 1.52 -12.49 -2.28
CA GLN A 142 2.20 -13.31 -3.28
C GLN A 142 3.66 -12.85 -3.52
N CYS A 143 3.94 -11.56 -3.35
CA CYS A 143 5.31 -11.04 -3.43
C CYS A 143 6.25 -11.67 -2.40
N VAL A 144 5.73 -12.01 -1.21
CA VAL A 144 6.50 -12.75 -0.17
C VAL A 144 6.76 -14.17 -0.61
N LYS A 145 5.73 -14.87 -1.09
CA LYS A 145 5.84 -16.27 -1.52
C LYS A 145 6.78 -16.47 -2.69
N MET A 146 6.74 -15.54 -3.62
CA MET A 146 7.51 -15.62 -4.87
C MET A 146 8.90 -14.98 -4.78
N CYS A 147 9.28 -14.44 -3.61
CA CYS A 147 10.61 -13.87 -3.42
C CYS A 147 11.64 -14.99 -3.32
N PRO A 148 12.55 -15.17 -4.31
CA PRO A 148 13.52 -16.26 -4.31
C PRO A 148 14.54 -16.12 -3.18
N MET A 149 14.81 -14.88 -2.77
CA MET A 149 15.79 -14.57 -1.72
C MET A 149 15.17 -14.46 -0.33
N ARG A 150 13.84 -14.67 -0.20
CA ARG A 150 13.10 -14.48 1.06
C ARG A 150 13.38 -13.10 1.72
N ALA A 151 13.64 -12.11 0.90
CA ALA A 151 13.90 -10.74 1.35
C ALA A 151 12.64 -9.99 1.79
N LEU A 152 11.46 -10.56 1.58
CA LEU A 152 10.17 -10.04 2.04
C LEU A 152 9.54 -11.02 3.02
N GLY A 153 8.89 -10.47 4.05
CA GLY A 153 8.16 -11.23 5.05
C GLY A 153 6.89 -10.53 5.49
N ILE A 154 6.13 -11.17 6.36
CA ILE A 154 4.96 -10.59 7.06
C ILE A 154 5.25 -10.60 8.56
N VAL A 155 4.89 -9.52 9.22
CA VAL A 155 4.82 -9.44 10.67
C VAL A 155 3.42 -9.04 11.09
N ALA A 156 3.00 -9.54 12.25
CA ALA A 156 1.81 -9.08 12.96
C ALA A 156 2.24 -8.21 14.14
N PHE A 157 1.49 -7.13 14.43
CA PHE A 157 1.76 -6.22 15.53
C PHE A 157 0.46 -5.67 16.12
#